data_a215d2ad407efe34583ef67d21a2997c
#
_entry.id   a215d2ad407efe34583ef67d21a2997c
#
_cell.length_a   1.000
_cell.length_b   1.000
_cell.length_c   1.000
_cell.angle_alpha   90.00
_cell.angle_beta   90.00
_cell.angle_gamma   90.00
#
_symmetry.space_group_name_H-M   'P 1'
#
loop_
_entity.id
_entity.type
_entity.pdbx_description
1 polymer ?
#
loop_
_entity_poly.entity_id
_entity_poly.type
_entity_poly.pdbx_seq_one_letter_code
_entity_poly.pdbx_strand_id
1 'polypeptide(L)'
;MDLYQALSEPKRREIIELLARSQGLTSTDISNNFDISAPAISQHLKILRQAKLVDMEKRAQSRIYTVNTASLNELANWATKMKERWEHRFNRLDEVLEDLKENT
;
A
#
# COMPACT_ATOMS: atom_id res chain seq x y z
N MET A 1 -11.69 2.44 -7.98
CA MET A 1 -10.65 3.16 -7.22
C MET A 1 -9.34 2.42 -7.42
N ASP A 2 -8.27 3.13 -7.74
CA ASP A 2 -6.97 2.50 -7.94
C ASP A 2 -6.24 2.26 -6.61
N LEU A 3 -5.08 1.59 -6.69
CA LEU A 3 -4.21 1.27 -5.57
C LEU A 3 -3.89 2.51 -4.71
N TYR A 4 -3.54 3.61 -5.35
CA TYR A 4 -3.10 4.82 -4.65
C TYR A 4 -4.25 5.52 -3.94
N GLN A 5 -5.39 5.60 -4.59
CA GLN A 5 -6.61 6.15 -3.99
C GLN A 5 -7.09 5.31 -2.81
N ALA A 6 -7.03 3.99 -2.93
CA ALA A 6 -7.42 3.10 -1.85
C ALA A 6 -6.53 3.32 -0.61
N LEU A 7 -5.24 3.58 -0.79
CA LEU A 7 -4.31 3.84 0.29
C LEU A 7 -4.34 5.27 0.83
N SER A 8 -5.11 6.16 0.23
CA SER A 8 -5.21 7.54 0.71
C SER A 8 -5.99 7.67 2.02
N GLU A 9 -6.83 6.69 2.34
CA GLU A 9 -7.63 6.68 3.57
C GLU A 9 -6.87 6.00 4.70
N PRO A 10 -6.63 6.69 5.85
CA PRO A 10 -5.85 6.11 6.96
C PRO A 10 -6.38 4.78 7.48
N LYS A 11 -7.71 4.63 7.61
CA LYS A 11 -8.30 3.37 8.09
C LYS A 11 -7.98 2.19 7.19
N ARG A 12 -7.96 2.41 5.88
CA ARG A 12 -7.61 1.35 4.94
C ARG A 12 -6.15 0.93 5.08
N ARG A 13 -5.23 1.89 5.31
CA ARG A 13 -3.84 1.56 5.61
C ARG A 13 -3.70 0.78 6.91
N GLU A 14 -4.44 1.17 7.94
CA GLU A 14 -4.44 0.46 9.23
C GLU A 14 -4.94 -0.98 9.08
N ILE A 15 -5.94 -1.22 8.24
CA ILE A 15 -6.42 -2.57 7.93
C ILE A 15 -5.33 -3.39 7.25
N ILE A 16 -4.63 -2.82 6.27
CA ILE A 16 -3.50 -3.49 5.61
C ILE A 16 -2.42 -3.84 6.64
N GLU A 17 -2.08 -2.91 7.51
CA GLU A 17 -1.07 -3.13 8.55
C GLU A 17 -1.47 -4.26 9.50
N LEU A 18 -2.74 -4.32 9.89
CA LEU A 18 -3.26 -5.40 10.73
C LEU A 18 -3.16 -6.75 10.00
N LEU A 19 -3.59 -6.80 8.75
CA LEU A 19 -3.52 -8.03 7.94
C LEU A 19 -2.09 -8.47 7.71
N ALA A 20 -1.16 -7.53 7.53
CA ALA A 20 0.25 -7.85 7.34
C ALA A 20 0.89 -8.52 8.55
N ARG A 21 0.33 -8.33 9.74
CA ARG A 21 0.78 -8.98 10.98
C ARG A 21 0.10 -10.32 11.23
N SER A 22 -0.77 -10.76 10.32
CA SER A 22 -1.57 -11.98 10.49
C SER A 22 -1.36 -12.90 9.29
N GLN A 23 -1.89 -14.12 9.41
CA GLN A 23 -1.94 -15.08 8.30
C GLN A 23 -3.30 -15.08 7.60
N GLY A 24 -4.14 -14.13 7.95
CA GLY A 24 -5.48 -13.97 7.43
C GLY A 24 -6.48 -13.77 8.56
N LEU A 25 -7.45 -12.89 8.34
CA LEU A 25 -8.47 -12.56 9.32
C LEU A 25 -9.84 -12.50 8.66
N THR A 26 -10.89 -12.83 9.41
CA THR A 26 -12.27 -12.62 8.98
C THR A 26 -12.63 -11.14 9.13
N SER A 27 -13.72 -10.70 8.50
CA SER A 27 -14.20 -9.32 8.65
C SER A 27 -14.58 -9.02 10.11
N THR A 28 -15.08 -10.02 10.84
CA THR A 28 -15.38 -9.89 12.27
C THR A 28 -14.11 -9.67 13.09
N ASP A 29 -13.06 -10.44 12.83
CA ASP A 29 -11.76 -10.27 13.49
C ASP A 29 -11.21 -8.88 13.24
N ILE A 30 -11.29 -8.41 12.00
CA ILE A 30 -10.84 -7.06 11.64
C ILE A 30 -11.66 -6.02 12.38
N SER A 31 -13.00 -6.15 12.36
CA SER A 31 -13.91 -5.21 13.00
C SER A 31 -13.64 -5.07 14.50
N ASN A 32 -13.27 -6.18 15.16
CA ASN A 32 -12.98 -6.18 16.59
C ASN A 32 -11.74 -5.36 16.97
N ASN A 33 -10.91 -5.03 15.98
CA ASN A 33 -9.67 -4.25 16.20
C ASN A 33 -9.85 -2.77 15.91
N PHE A 34 -11.04 -2.34 15.49
CA PHE A 34 -11.30 -0.95 15.12
C PHE A 34 -12.54 -0.42 15.83
N ASP A 35 -12.55 0.87 16.05
CA ASP A 35 -13.64 1.58 16.73
C ASP A 35 -14.61 2.21 15.71
N ILE A 36 -14.89 1.47 14.65
CA ILE A 36 -15.85 1.86 13.62
C ILE A 36 -16.83 0.72 13.37
N SER A 37 -17.96 1.00 12.72
CA SER A 37 -19.01 0.02 12.53
C SER A 37 -18.61 -1.13 11.60
N ALA A 38 -19.22 -2.29 11.77
CA ALA A 38 -19.02 -3.43 10.88
C ALA A 38 -19.34 -3.11 9.41
N PRO A 39 -20.41 -2.38 9.08
CA PRO A 39 -20.64 -1.93 7.70
C PRO A 39 -19.52 -1.06 7.15
N ALA A 40 -18.91 -0.19 7.97
CA ALA A 40 -17.78 0.63 7.54
C ALA A 40 -16.56 -0.22 7.22
N ILE A 41 -16.26 -1.22 8.06
CA ILE A 41 -15.19 -2.20 7.79
C ILE A 41 -15.45 -2.93 6.48
N SER A 42 -16.67 -3.42 6.26
CA SER A 42 -17.04 -4.11 5.02
C SER A 42 -16.83 -3.24 3.79
N GLN A 43 -17.15 -1.96 3.89
CA GLN A 43 -16.96 -1.01 2.79
C GLN A 43 -15.48 -0.80 2.50
N HIS A 44 -14.65 -0.63 3.53
CA HIS A 44 -13.20 -0.51 3.36
C HIS A 44 -12.59 -1.77 2.72
N LEU A 45 -13.02 -2.95 3.16
CA LEU A 45 -12.55 -4.21 2.59
C LEU A 45 -12.95 -4.37 1.12
N LYS A 46 -14.15 -3.93 0.77
CA LYS A 46 -14.61 -3.94 -0.62
C LYS A 46 -13.72 -3.07 -1.51
N ILE A 47 -13.41 -1.86 -1.06
CA ILE A 47 -12.52 -0.94 -1.79
C ILE A 47 -11.12 -1.55 -1.93
N LEU A 48 -10.58 -2.09 -0.84
CA LEU A 48 -9.26 -2.73 -0.86
C LEU A 48 -9.20 -3.93 -1.82
N ARG A 49 -10.27 -4.73 -1.88
CA ARG A 49 -10.36 -5.84 -2.82
C ARG A 49 -10.44 -5.37 -4.26
N GLN A 50 -11.24 -4.34 -4.53
CA GLN A 50 -11.37 -3.78 -5.87
C GLN A 50 -10.05 -3.20 -6.37
N ALA A 51 -9.26 -2.63 -5.46
CA ALA A 51 -7.92 -2.10 -5.75
C ALA A 51 -6.84 -3.19 -5.77
N LYS A 52 -7.20 -4.45 -5.53
CA LYS A 52 -6.30 -5.61 -5.50
C LYS A 52 -5.22 -5.55 -4.43
N LEU A 53 -5.47 -4.81 -3.36
CA LEU A 53 -4.57 -4.74 -2.20
C LEU A 53 -4.82 -5.85 -1.21
N VAL A 54 -6.02 -6.41 -1.21
CA VAL A 54 -6.46 -7.46 -0.31
C VAL A 54 -7.16 -8.54 -1.15
N ASP A 55 -6.84 -9.78 -0.83
CA ASP A 55 -7.54 -10.95 -1.39
C ASP A 55 -8.51 -11.50 -0.36
N MET A 56 -9.50 -12.22 -0.83
CA MET A 56 -10.45 -12.91 0.03
C MET A 56 -10.60 -14.35 -0.44
N GLU A 57 -10.47 -15.27 0.49
CA GLU A 57 -10.67 -16.69 0.27
C GLU A 57 -11.81 -17.17 1.14
N LYS A 58 -12.72 -17.93 0.55
CA LYS A 58 -13.80 -18.54 1.31
C LYS A 58 -13.34 -19.91 1.83
N ARG A 59 -13.29 -20.08 3.14
CA ARG A 59 -12.96 -21.34 3.81
C ARG A 59 -14.14 -21.76 4.65
N ALA A 60 -14.77 -22.88 4.31
CA ALA A 60 -16.02 -23.32 4.90
C ALA A 60 -17.05 -22.19 4.83
N GLN A 61 -17.53 -21.66 5.95
CA GLN A 61 -18.50 -20.58 5.98
C GLN A 61 -17.88 -19.22 6.26
N SER A 62 -16.56 -19.18 6.40
CA SER A 62 -15.83 -17.95 6.72
C SER A 62 -15.13 -17.38 5.50
N ARG A 63 -15.04 -16.05 5.44
CA ARG A 63 -14.29 -15.31 4.44
C ARG A 63 -13.01 -14.79 5.08
N ILE A 64 -11.87 -15.23 4.57
CA ILE A 64 -10.57 -14.87 5.11
C ILE A 64 -9.92 -13.85 4.20
N TYR A 65 -9.51 -12.74 4.77
CA TYR A 65 -8.84 -11.64 4.06
C TYR A 65 -7.34 -11.68 4.32
N THR A 66 -6.57 -11.49 3.26
CA THR A 66 -5.11 -11.48 3.29
C THR A 66 -4.57 -10.34 2.46
N VAL A 67 -3.34 -9.91 2.72
CA VAL A 67 -2.68 -8.88 1.92
C VAL A 67 -2.25 -9.48 0.58
N ASN A 68 -2.48 -8.72 -0.51
CA ASN A 68 -1.95 -9.06 -1.82
C ASN A 68 -0.57 -8.41 -1.99
N THR A 69 0.49 -9.21 -1.93
CA THR A 69 1.86 -8.70 -1.99
C THR A 69 2.25 -8.19 -3.37
N ALA A 70 1.62 -8.69 -4.44
CA ALA A 70 1.90 -8.21 -5.80
C ALA A 70 1.56 -6.72 -5.96
N SER A 71 0.44 -6.28 -5.38
CA SER A 71 0.06 -4.86 -5.40
C SER A 71 1.01 -3.99 -4.57
N LEU A 72 1.50 -4.50 -3.44
CA LEU A 72 2.50 -3.80 -2.63
C LEU A 72 3.84 -3.70 -3.38
N ASN A 73 4.21 -4.72 -4.13
CA ASN A 73 5.41 -4.68 -4.99
C ASN A 73 5.27 -3.59 -6.07
N GLU A 74 4.10 -3.46 -6.66
CA GLU A 74 3.82 -2.39 -7.64
C GLU A 74 4.04 -1.01 -7.02
N LEU A 75 3.52 -0.78 -5.82
CA LEU A 75 3.69 0.46 -5.08
C LEU A 75 5.18 0.70 -4.76
N ALA A 76 5.87 -0.31 -4.25
CA ALA A 76 7.28 -0.23 -3.90
C ALA A 76 8.14 0.08 -5.14
N ASN A 77 7.84 -0.54 -6.27
CA ASN A 77 8.55 -0.30 -7.53
C ASN A 77 8.34 1.14 -8.02
N TRP A 78 7.12 1.65 -7.92
CA TRP A 78 6.85 3.04 -8.28
C TRP A 78 7.66 4.00 -7.42
N ALA A 79 7.65 3.79 -6.09
CA ALA A 79 8.38 4.64 -5.16
C ALA A 79 9.89 4.61 -5.42
N THR A 80 10.43 3.41 -5.67
CA THR A 80 11.86 3.21 -5.99
C THR A 80 12.23 3.96 -7.27
N LYS A 81 11.40 3.86 -8.31
CA LYS A 81 11.65 4.57 -9.57
C LYS A 81 11.65 6.08 -9.39
N MET A 82 10.71 6.61 -8.59
CA MET A 82 10.65 8.04 -8.33
C MET A 82 11.88 8.51 -7.57
N LYS A 83 12.30 7.75 -6.57
CA LYS A 83 13.50 8.02 -5.80
C LYS A 83 14.75 8.03 -6.68
N GLU A 84 14.90 7.00 -7.52
CA GLU A 84 16.04 6.88 -8.43
C GLU A 84 16.11 8.03 -9.44
N ARG A 85 14.97 8.41 -10.00
CA ARG A 85 14.89 9.54 -10.94
C ARG A 85 15.30 10.86 -10.27
N TRP A 86 14.85 11.08 -9.04
CA TRP A 86 15.20 12.26 -8.28
C TRP A 86 16.70 12.28 -7.95
N GLU A 87 17.24 11.18 -7.47
CA GLU A 87 18.65 11.04 -7.12
C GLU A 87 19.54 11.20 -8.34
N HIS A 88 19.17 10.59 -9.46
CA HIS A 88 19.91 10.72 -10.73
C HIS A 88 19.95 12.17 -11.21
N ARG A 89 18.84 12.87 -11.16
CA ARG A 89 18.75 14.27 -11.53
C ARG A 89 19.63 15.14 -10.63
N PHE A 90 19.64 14.87 -9.35
CA PHE A 90 20.45 15.59 -8.38
C PHE A 90 21.94 15.34 -8.61
N ASN A 91 22.33 14.11 -8.87
CA ASN A 91 23.71 13.75 -9.17
C ASN A 91 24.21 14.41 -10.45
N ARG A 92 23.39 14.51 -11.47
CA ARG A 92 23.72 15.23 -12.70
C ARG A 92 24.01 16.71 -12.45
N LEU A 93 23.20 17.31 -11.59
CA LEU A 93 23.41 18.71 -11.21
C LEU A 93 24.75 18.89 -10.49
N ASP A 94 25.09 17.99 -9.57
CA ASP A 94 26.38 18.01 -8.87
C ASP A 94 27.55 17.88 -9.84
N GLU A 95 27.47 16.98 -10.81
CA GLU A 95 28.49 16.82 -11.85
C GLU A 95 28.70 18.11 -12.66
N VAL A 96 27.61 18.75 -13.05
CA VAL A 96 27.66 20.03 -13.79
C VAL A 96 28.33 21.11 -12.94
N LEU A 97 27.98 21.19 -11.66
CA LEU A 97 28.58 22.18 -10.74
C LEU A 97 30.06 21.92 -10.53
N GLU A 98 30.51 20.68 -10.44
CA GLU A 98 31.93 20.33 -10.35
C GLU A 98 32.68 20.71 -11.61
N ASP A 99 32.12 20.42 -12.79
CA ASP A 99 32.70 20.79 -14.07
C ASP A 99 32.87 22.32 -14.19
N LEU A 100 31.90 23.07 -13.71
CA LEU A 100 31.98 24.53 -13.71
C LEU A 100 33.06 25.05 -12.76
N LYS A 101 33.28 24.37 -11.64
CA LYS A 101 34.36 24.71 -10.70
C LYS A 101 35.74 24.42 -11.28
N GLU A 102 35.90 23.32 -12.00
CA GLU A 102 37.17 22.91 -12.60
C GLU A 102 37.58 23.84 -13.75
N ASN A 103 36.60 24.44 -14.43
CA ASN A 103 36.85 25.34 -15.57
C ASN A 103 37.02 26.81 -15.20
N THR A 104 37.02 27.11 -13.91
CA THR A 104 37.34 28.44 -13.40
C THR A 104 38.63 28.44 -12.62
#